data_ca3b028c5176265bd02b2b041aeb05a3
#
_entry.id   ca3b028c5176265bd02b2b041aeb05a3
#
_cell.length_a   1.000
_cell.length_b   1.000
_cell.length_c   1.000
_cell.angle_alpha   90.00
_cell.angle_beta   90.00
_cell.angle_gamma   90.00
#
_symmetry.space_group_name_H-M   'P 1'
#
loop_
_entity.id
_entity.type
_entity.pdbx_description
1 polymer ?
#
loop_
_entity_poly.entity_id
_entity_poly.type
_entity_poly.pdbx_seq_one_letter_code
_entity_poly.pdbx_strand_id
1 'polypeptide(L)'
;MNFPFFIAKRYFSTKKSSNFVHIISWVSLLGVTIGTAALILVLSVFNGFEDLILSMYNSFDPHLKITSAEGKVFNPDKVQSVLDNDAIEKSSFVLEEKVLLKYQEKEYIATVKGVDENYLTLTNFDSLLVDGEYLNKYENTNIAIVGRGVAYYLSMGVGNMFEQLQVYVPNRNSKTLLNPTTAFKQGSVLPIGIFGIQAEIDEKFIITPLAFIQNLADRENEISAVEIKLKNADEMLAMQQELQKELGDIFIVQNRLEQQEFLYKILNTEKLAVFLILAFIMIIATFNIIGALSMLMLDKKKDIQTFRSLGATRNEVQQIFFNKSVLTIIAGTVIGLSVGLGLAFLQQTFGFIGMGNGSFVVDAYPVAIKLNDVLLVSTTVILIGLLASWYPAKILTKKLF
;
A
#
# COMPACT_ATOMS: atom_id res chain seq x y z
N MET A 1 0.79 -34.14 35.90
CA MET A 1 1.75 -33.07 35.53
C MET A 1 2.80 -33.70 34.59
N ASN A 2 3.05 -33.14 33.39
CA ASN A 2 3.98 -33.76 32.42
C ASN A 2 5.41 -33.50 32.90
N PHE A 3 6.15 -34.53 33.32
CA PHE A 3 7.51 -34.44 33.89
C PHE A 3 8.46 -33.59 33.05
N PRO A 4 8.58 -33.77 31.71
CA PRO A 4 9.42 -32.96 30.86
C PRO A 4 9.11 -31.45 30.93
N PHE A 5 7.84 -31.08 30.93
CA PHE A 5 7.42 -29.68 30.99
C PHE A 5 7.71 -29.04 32.34
N PHE A 6 7.54 -29.78 33.44
CA PHE A 6 7.85 -29.29 34.78
C PHE A 6 9.33 -28.92 34.91
N ILE A 7 10.24 -29.81 34.47
CA ILE A 7 11.68 -29.57 34.50
C ILE A 7 12.05 -28.40 33.55
N ALA A 8 11.47 -28.36 32.34
CA ALA A 8 11.70 -27.29 31.39
C ALA A 8 11.34 -25.89 31.96
N LYS A 9 10.18 -25.78 32.61
CA LYS A 9 9.76 -24.55 33.29
C LYS A 9 10.74 -24.13 34.38
N ARG A 10 11.24 -25.11 35.16
CA ARG A 10 12.23 -24.85 36.21
C ARG A 10 13.55 -24.39 35.63
N TYR A 11 14.03 -24.99 34.52
CA TYR A 11 15.24 -24.54 33.81
C TYR A 11 15.10 -23.16 33.18
N PHE A 12 13.91 -22.77 32.76
CA PHE A 12 13.61 -21.44 32.26
C PHE A 12 13.66 -20.38 33.36
N SER A 13 13.12 -20.67 34.56
CA SER A 13 12.90 -19.71 35.64
C SER A 13 14.03 -19.65 36.68
N THR A 14 14.97 -20.64 36.74
CA THR A 14 15.95 -20.76 37.82
C THR A 14 17.20 -19.95 37.55
N LYS A 15 17.55 -19.06 38.53
CA LYS A 15 18.77 -18.22 38.54
C LYS A 15 20.05 -18.95 38.96
N LYS A 16 20.01 -20.26 39.33
CA LYS A 16 21.13 -21.03 39.86
C LYS A 16 21.94 -21.82 38.84
N SER A 17 22.01 -21.40 37.60
CA SER A 17 22.93 -21.94 36.59
C SER A 17 24.28 -21.20 36.63
N SER A 18 25.35 -21.77 36.07
CA SER A 18 26.60 -21.03 35.90
C SER A 18 26.33 -19.70 35.20
N ASN A 19 26.98 -18.60 35.63
CA ASN A 19 26.77 -17.25 35.09
C ASN A 19 26.81 -17.24 33.55
N PHE A 20 27.63 -18.09 32.94
CA PHE A 20 27.83 -18.18 31.50
C PHE A 20 26.59 -18.71 30.77
N VAL A 21 25.98 -19.80 31.25
CA VAL A 21 24.77 -20.41 30.63
C VAL A 21 23.55 -19.48 30.76
N HIS A 22 23.48 -18.74 31.86
CA HIS A 22 22.45 -17.75 32.07
C HIS A 22 22.55 -16.61 31.05
N ILE A 23 23.76 -16.08 30.82
CA ILE A 23 24.02 -15.03 29.82
C ILE A 23 23.60 -15.52 28.41
N ILE A 24 24.00 -16.71 28.00
CA ILE A 24 23.66 -17.26 26.67
C ILE A 24 22.13 -17.43 26.52
N SER A 25 21.43 -17.87 27.58
CA SER A 25 19.97 -17.99 27.54
C SER A 25 19.29 -16.62 27.40
N TRP A 26 19.81 -15.57 28.07
CA TRP A 26 19.33 -14.20 27.92
C TRP A 26 19.61 -13.63 26.52
N VAL A 27 20.77 -13.87 25.97
CA VAL A 27 21.12 -13.47 24.59
C VAL A 27 20.14 -14.09 23.58
N SER A 28 19.77 -15.36 23.77
CA SER A 28 18.77 -16.02 22.91
C SER A 28 17.38 -15.41 23.07
N LEU A 29 16.95 -15.12 24.29
CA LEU A 29 15.67 -14.45 24.56
C LEU A 29 15.64 -13.07 23.91
N LEU A 30 16.71 -12.28 24.13
CA LEU A 30 16.84 -10.94 23.54
C LEU A 30 16.86 -10.98 22.01
N GLY A 31 17.57 -11.96 21.41
CA GLY A 31 17.59 -12.15 19.95
C GLY A 31 16.21 -12.37 19.37
N VAL A 32 15.39 -13.24 19.98
CA VAL A 32 14.01 -13.44 19.56
C VAL A 32 13.15 -12.20 19.80
N THR A 33 13.31 -11.55 20.96
CA THR A 33 12.57 -10.33 21.31
C THR A 33 12.83 -9.20 20.31
N ILE A 34 14.10 -8.89 20.06
CA ILE A 34 14.50 -7.82 19.14
C ILE A 34 14.06 -8.17 17.70
N GLY A 35 14.27 -9.41 17.26
CA GLY A 35 13.87 -9.84 15.94
C GLY A 35 12.35 -9.73 15.72
N THR A 36 11.56 -10.16 16.71
CA THR A 36 10.10 -10.05 16.65
C THR A 36 9.63 -8.60 16.68
N ALA A 37 10.23 -7.77 17.56
CA ALA A 37 9.91 -6.35 17.65
C ALA A 37 10.26 -5.61 16.35
N ALA A 38 11.41 -5.89 15.76
CA ALA A 38 11.81 -5.31 14.48
C ALA A 38 10.86 -5.72 13.34
N LEU A 39 10.50 -7.00 13.24
CA LEU A 39 9.55 -7.51 12.24
C LEU A 39 8.23 -6.75 12.30
N ILE A 40 7.59 -6.68 13.46
CA ILE A 40 6.28 -6.04 13.57
C ILE A 40 6.36 -4.52 13.36
N LEU A 41 7.41 -3.88 13.86
CA LEU A 41 7.59 -2.44 13.73
C LEU A 41 7.82 -2.03 12.27
N VAL A 42 8.69 -2.73 11.55
CA VAL A 42 8.97 -2.44 10.13
C VAL A 42 7.73 -2.68 9.27
N LEU A 43 7.00 -3.79 9.49
CA LEU A 43 5.75 -4.05 8.77
C LEU A 43 4.68 -3.00 9.09
N SER A 44 4.59 -2.53 10.34
CA SER A 44 3.63 -1.48 10.73
C SER A 44 3.96 -0.14 10.08
N VAL A 45 5.24 0.22 9.96
CA VAL A 45 5.68 1.40 9.21
C VAL A 45 5.36 1.25 7.73
N PHE A 46 5.65 0.07 7.15
CA PHE A 46 5.33 -0.19 5.74
C PHE A 46 3.83 -0.07 5.46
N ASN A 47 2.98 -0.63 6.31
CA ASN A 47 1.53 -0.47 6.21
C ASN A 47 1.09 1.00 6.30
N GLY A 48 1.73 1.78 7.17
CA GLY A 48 1.44 3.22 7.29
C GLY A 48 1.75 3.97 6.00
N PHE A 49 2.87 3.66 5.35
CA PHE A 49 3.21 4.21 4.04
C PHE A 49 2.24 3.74 2.95
N GLU A 50 1.89 2.44 2.94
CA GLU A 50 0.88 1.89 2.04
C GLU A 50 -0.43 2.67 2.16
N ASP A 51 -0.96 2.81 3.38
CA ASP A 51 -2.22 3.51 3.65
C ASP A 51 -2.13 5.01 3.28
N LEU A 52 -0.97 5.67 3.51
CA LEU A 52 -0.73 7.05 3.11
C LEU A 52 -0.76 7.19 1.58
N ILE A 53 0.01 6.39 0.86
CA ILE A 53 0.03 6.42 -0.61
C ILE A 53 -1.38 6.21 -1.16
N LEU A 54 -2.09 5.19 -0.68
CA LEU A 54 -3.44 4.89 -1.13
C LEU A 54 -4.43 6.03 -0.81
N SER A 55 -4.27 6.70 0.33
CA SER A 55 -5.12 7.85 0.69
C SER A 55 -4.96 9.03 -0.28
N MET A 56 -3.75 9.24 -0.81
CA MET A 56 -3.50 10.29 -1.80
C MET A 56 -4.23 10.02 -3.13
N TYR A 57 -4.26 8.76 -3.57
CA TYR A 57 -5.02 8.37 -4.77
C TYR A 57 -6.53 8.36 -4.53
N ASN A 58 -6.99 8.02 -3.33
CA ASN A 58 -8.41 7.97 -2.98
C ASN A 58 -9.16 9.30 -3.17
N SER A 59 -8.45 10.42 -3.16
CA SER A 59 -9.04 11.75 -3.37
C SER A 59 -9.33 12.03 -4.85
N PHE A 60 -8.64 11.36 -5.77
CA PHE A 60 -8.78 11.56 -7.21
C PHE A 60 -9.50 10.39 -7.90
N ASP A 61 -9.24 9.15 -7.45
CA ASP A 61 -9.83 7.95 -8.04
C ASP A 61 -11.24 7.69 -7.51
N PRO A 62 -12.23 7.45 -8.40
CA PRO A 62 -13.59 7.09 -8.02
C PRO A 62 -13.66 5.73 -7.33
N HIS A 63 -14.78 5.41 -6.66
CA HIS A 63 -15.00 4.08 -6.09
C HIS A 63 -15.01 3.01 -7.18
N LEU A 64 -15.71 3.27 -8.28
CA LEU A 64 -15.78 2.40 -9.44
C LEU A 64 -15.56 3.22 -10.71
N LYS A 65 -14.92 2.60 -11.70
CA LYS A 65 -14.70 3.17 -13.04
C LYS A 65 -15.16 2.16 -14.08
N ILE A 66 -16.10 2.56 -14.95
CA ILE A 66 -16.57 1.77 -16.06
C ILE A 66 -15.84 2.22 -17.32
N THR A 67 -15.21 1.29 -18.02
CA THR A 67 -14.52 1.52 -19.32
C THR A 67 -14.96 0.51 -20.35
N SER A 68 -14.77 0.80 -21.63
CA SER A 68 -15.02 -0.19 -22.68
C SER A 68 -13.93 -1.26 -22.71
N ALA A 69 -14.32 -2.52 -22.86
CA ALA A 69 -13.39 -3.63 -23.10
C ALA A 69 -12.81 -3.57 -24.52
N GLU A 70 -13.57 -3.07 -25.48
CA GLU A 70 -13.17 -2.92 -26.88
C GLU A 70 -13.14 -1.43 -27.26
N GLY A 71 -11.94 -0.90 -27.50
CA GLY A 71 -11.77 0.51 -27.89
C GLY A 71 -11.55 1.44 -26.71
N LYS A 72 -11.37 2.74 -27.03
CA LYS A 72 -11.04 3.78 -26.02
C LYS A 72 -12.23 4.60 -25.57
N VAL A 73 -13.34 4.54 -26.31
CA VAL A 73 -14.52 5.35 -26.07
C VAL A 73 -15.78 4.59 -26.39
N PHE A 74 -16.88 5.02 -25.79
CA PHE A 74 -18.22 4.45 -26.01
C PHE A 74 -19.29 5.53 -25.80
N ASN A 75 -20.54 5.22 -26.28
CA ASN A 75 -21.68 6.12 -26.04
C ASN A 75 -22.21 5.91 -24.60
N PRO A 76 -22.40 6.99 -23.80
CA PRO A 76 -22.91 6.93 -22.44
C PRO A 76 -24.29 6.26 -22.30
N ASP A 77 -25.14 6.31 -23.34
CA ASP A 77 -26.47 5.69 -23.33
C ASP A 77 -26.43 4.19 -23.03
N LYS A 78 -25.30 3.52 -23.37
CA LYS A 78 -25.12 2.08 -23.16
C LYS A 78 -24.99 1.68 -21.68
N VAL A 79 -24.66 2.61 -20.83
CA VAL A 79 -24.44 2.36 -19.40
C VAL A 79 -25.40 3.14 -18.51
N GLN A 80 -26.30 3.94 -19.11
CA GLN A 80 -27.23 4.79 -18.38
C GLN A 80 -28.15 3.98 -17.43
N SER A 81 -28.61 2.80 -17.87
CA SER A 81 -29.50 1.95 -17.07
C SER A 81 -28.93 1.50 -15.74
N VAL A 82 -27.61 1.30 -15.65
CA VAL A 82 -26.95 0.84 -14.43
C VAL A 82 -26.61 1.97 -13.47
N LEU A 83 -26.67 3.23 -13.93
CA LEU A 83 -26.37 4.40 -13.11
C LEU A 83 -27.54 4.82 -12.21
N ASP A 84 -28.77 4.34 -12.49
CA ASP A 84 -29.96 4.60 -11.69
C ASP A 84 -30.05 3.71 -10.41
N ASN A 85 -28.98 3.04 -10.03
CA ASN A 85 -28.91 2.17 -8.85
C ASN A 85 -28.85 3.01 -7.56
N ASP A 86 -29.69 2.65 -6.57
CA ASP A 86 -29.81 3.37 -5.30
C ASP A 86 -28.52 3.41 -4.46
N ALA A 87 -27.59 2.49 -4.66
CA ALA A 87 -26.31 2.47 -3.98
C ALA A 87 -25.30 3.51 -4.52
N ILE A 88 -25.57 4.05 -5.71
CA ILE A 88 -24.76 5.09 -6.33
C ILE A 88 -25.12 6.45 -5.71
N GLU A 89 -24.11 7.16 -5.21
CA GLU A 89 -24.27 8.53 -4.73
C GLU A 89 -24.24 9.50 -5.90
N LYS A 90 -23.24 9.37 -6.77
CA LYS A 90 -23.03 10.20 -7.96
C LYS A 90 -22.26 9.45 -9.02
N SER A 91 -22.48 9.85 -10.27
CA SER A 91 -21.71 9.41 -11.43
C SER A 91 -21.29 10.61 -12.26
N SER A 92 -20.15 10.50 -12.94
CA SER A 92 -19.61 11.51 -13.84
C SER A 92 -19.11 10.86 -15.13
N PHE A 93 -19.41 11.52 -16.24
CA PHE A 93 -18.90 11.13 -17.56
C PHE A 93 -17.55 11.79 -17.83
N VAL A 94 -16.61 11.00 -18.28
CA VAL A 94 -15.22 11.44 -18.48
C VAL A 94 -14.75 11.08 -19.89
N LEU A 95 -14.06 12.03 -20.54
CA LEU A 95 -13.32 11.79 -21.76
C LEU A 95 -11.86 12.15 -21.58
N GLU A 96 -10.97 11.16 -21.64
CA GLU A 96 -9.53 11.35 -21.55
C GLU A 96 -8.88 11.28 -22.94
N GLU A 97 -8.16 12.34 -23.33
CA GLU A 97 -7.41 12.41 -24.58
C GLU A 97 -5.99 12.92 -24.35
N LYS A 98 -5.03 12.28 -25.02
CA LYS A 98 -3.63 12.73 -25.05
C LYS A 98 -3.49 13.92 -25.98
N VAL A 99 -2.91 14.99 -25.47
CA VAL A 99 -2.80 16.27 -26.18
C VAL A 99 -1.39 16.84 -26.08
N LEU A 100 -1.03 17.72 -27.02
CA LEU A 100 0.09 18.62 -26.88
C LEU A 100 -0.45 19.96 -26.37
N LEU A 101 0.06 20.39 -25.24
CA LEU A 101 -0.20 21.73 -24.67
C LEU A 101 0.87 22.69 -25.13
N LYS A 102 0.48 23.90 -25.46
CA LYS A 102 1.41 25.01 -25.74
C LYS A 102 0.99 26.24 -24.96
N TYR A 103 1.94 26.78 -24.21
CA TYR A 103 1.79 28.02 -23.47
C TYR A 103 3.00 28.92 -23.73
N GLN A 104 2.75 30.06 -24.38
CA GLN A 104 3.83 30.91 -24.93
C GLN A 104 4.76 30.10 -25.88
N GLU A 105 6.06 30.01 -25.55
CA GLU A 105 7.05 29.25 -26.34
C GLU A 105 7.28 27.82 -25.82
N LYS A 106 6.55 27.39 -24.74
CA LYS A 106 6.75 26.08 -24.13
C LYS A 106 5.68 25.11 -24.54
N GLU A 107 6.11 23.87 -24.75
CA GLU A 107 5.25 22.77 -25.18
C GLU A 107 5.38 21.61 -24.18
N TYR A 108 4.25 20.94 -23.90
CA TYR A 108 4.20 19.80 -22.99
C TYR A 108 3.12 18.81 -23.41
N ILE A 109 3.41 17.49 -23.32
CA ILE A 109 2.43 16.44 -23.62
C ILE A 109 1.72 16.08 -22.33
N ALA A 110 0.41 16.29 -22.31
CA ALA A 110 -0.44 15.96 -21.17
C ALA A 110 -1.67 15.14 -21.60
N THR A 111 -2.49 14.80 -20.64
CA THR A 111 -3.82 14.20 -20.85
C THR A 111 -4.87 15.24 -20.42
N VAL A 112 -5.74 15.61 -21.35
CA VAL A 112 -6.95 16.34 -21.00
C VAL A 112 -7.96 15.35 -20.45
N LYS A 113 -8.47 15.62 -19.26
CA LYS A 113 -9.60 14.94 -18.66
C LYS A 113 -10.81 15.88 -18.74
N GLY A 114 -11.64 15.68 -19.77
CA GLY A 114 -12.92 16.38 -19.90
C GLY A 114 -13.94 15.77 -18.95
N VAL A 115 -14.59 16.57 -18.14
CA VAL A 115 -15.50 16.13 -17.10
C VAL A 115 -16.82 16.87 -17.15
N ASP A 116 -17.89 16.24 -16.69
CA ASP A 116 -19.20 16.88 -16.52
C ASP A 116 -19.27 17.62 -15.18
N GLU A 117 -20.40 18.30 -14.94
CA GLU A 117 -20.63 19.11 -13.73
C GLU A 117 -20.62 18.28 -12.43
N ASN A 118 -20.93 16.99 -12.51
CA ASN A 118 -20.97 16.10 -11.36
C ASN A 118 -19.58 15.77 -10.81
N TYR A 119 -18.56 15.81 -11.65
CA TYR A 119 -17.19 15.40 -11.33
C TYR A 119 -16.63 16.10 -10.08
N LEU A 120 -16.83 17.38 -9.99
CA LEU A 120 -16.27 18.21 -8.92
C LEU A 120 -16.84 17.83 -7.54
N THR A 121 -18.12 17.48 -7.52
CA THR A 121 -18.79 17.05 -6.29
C THR A 121 -18.52 15.58 -5.97
N LEU A 122 -18.14 14.78 -6.98
CA LEU A 122 -17.76 13.38 -6.83
C LEU A 122 -16.40 13.24 -6.14
N THR A 123 -15.42 14.09 -6.49
CA THR A 123 -14.01 13.98 -6.09
C THR A 123 -13.61 14.88 -4.93
N ASN A 124 -14.50 15.71 -4.34
CA ASN A 124 -14.15 16.74 -3.35
C ASN A 124 -12.98 17.63 -3.82
N PHE A 125 -13.03 18.02 -5.09
CA PHE A 125 -11.92 18.67 -5.79
C PHE A 125 -11.47 20.01 -5.16
N ASP A 126 -12.35 20.64 -4.38
CA ASP A 126 -12.05 21.86 -3.61
C ASP A 126 -10.79 21.74 -2.76
N SER A 127 -10.63 20.62 -2.11
CA SER A 127 -9.50 20.37 -1.22
C SER A 127 -8.17 20.13 -1.94
N LEU A 128 -8.22 19.93 -3.26
CA LEU A 128 -7.07 19.61 -4.10
C LEU A 128 -6.53 20.85 -4.83
N LEU A 129 -7.26 21.98 -4.81
CA LEU A 129 -6.80 23.23 -5.39
C LEU A 129 -5.67 23.85 -4.55
N VAL A 130 -4.56 24.13 -5.22
CA VAL A 130 -3.38 24.80 -4.64
C VAL A 130 -3.44 26.31 -4.89
N ASP A 131 -3.97 26.70 -6.06
CA ASP A 131 -4.10 28.10 -6.47
C ASP A 131 -5.25 28.26 -7.47
N GLY A 132 -5.90 29.44 -7.47
CA GLY A 132 -6.95 29.80 -8.42
C GLY A 132 -8.38 29.51 -7.96
N GLU A 133 -9.29 29.37 -8.92
CA GLU A 133 -10.74 29.27 -8.70
C GLU A 133 -11.35 28.01 -9.34
N TYR A 134 -12.61 27.77 -9.04
CA TYR A 134 -13.40 26.61 -9.41
C TYR A 134 -14.03 26.69 -10.81
N LEU A 135 -14.25 25.54 -11.47
CA LEU A 135 -14.91 25.41 -12.78
C LEU A 135 -16.33 26.02 -12.87
N ASN A 136 -17.07 26.04 -11.75
CA ASN A 136 -18.49 26.46 -11.76
C ASN A 136 -18.73 27.95 -11.96
N LYS A 137 -17.70 28.78 -11.97
CA LYS A 137 -17.83 30.25 -11.99
C LYS A 137 -17.87 30.85 -13.40
N TYR A 138 -17.60 30.05 -14.42
CA TYR A 138 -17.43 30.52 -15.80
C TYR A 138 -18.31 29.76 -16.78
N GLU A 139 -19.62 29.98 -16.72
CA GLU A 139 -20.56 29.45 -17.69
C GLU A 139 -20.17 29.95 -19.11
N ASN A 140 -20.12 29.03 -20.10
CA ASN A 140 -19.80 29.28 -21.50
C ASN A 140 -18.36 29.67 -21.85
N THR A 141 -17.37 29.51 -20.96
CA THR A 141 -15.98 29.75 -21.29
C THR A 141 -15.20 28.44 -21.27
N ASN A 142 -14.33 28.22 -22.26
CA ASN A 142 -13.41 27.09 -22.25
C ASN A 142 -12.35 27.31 -21.17
N ILE A 143 -12.48 26.66 -20.05
CA ILE A 143 -11.62 26.79 -18.86
C ILE A 143 -10.87 25.52 -18.58
N ALA A 144 -9.76 25.65 -17.85
CA ALA A 144 -8.96 24.48 -17.41
C ALA A 144 -8.47 24.67 -15.98
N ILE A 145 -8.45 23.55 -15.23
CA ILE A 145 -7.67 23.41 -14.00
C ILE A 145 -6.48 22.54 -14.34
N VAL A 146 -5.27 23.03 -14.06
CA VAL A 146 -4.03 22.44 -14.53
C VAL A 146 -3.29 21.77 -13.38
N GLY A 147 -2.74 20.58 -13.60
CA GLY A 147 -1.89 19.94 -12.61
C GLY A 147 -0.65 20.76 -12.29
N ARG A 148 -0.24 20.82 -11.04
CA ARG A 148 0.89 21.62 -10.57
C ARG A 148 2.20 21.30 -11.34
N GLY A 149 2.41 20.02 -11.69
CA GLY A 149 3.56 19.59 -12.49
C GLY A 149 3.52 20.14 -13.92
N VAL A 150 2.35 20.06 -14.58
CA VAL A 150 2.14 20.65 -15.92
C VAL A 150 2.34 22.16 -15.88
N ALA A 151 1.78 22.85 -14.89
CA ALA A 151 1.94 24.30 -14.71
C ALA A 151 3.42 24.70 -14.52
N TYR A 152 4.16 23.92 -13.73
CA TYR A 152 5.59 24.12 -13.51
C TYR A 152 6.40 24.00 -14.80
N TYR A 153 6.21 22.94 -15.60
CA TYR A 153 6.92 22.73 -16.86
C TYR A 153 6.61 23.82 -17.88
N LEU A 154 5.37 24.26 -17.95
CA LEU A 154 4.95 25.33 -18.83
C LEU A 154 5.32 26.73 -18.30
N SER A 155 5.82 26.83 -17.06
CA SER A 155 6.05 28.10 -16.33
C SER A 155 4.80 28.96 -16.29
N MET A 156 3.66 28.35 -16.07
CA MET A 156 2.36 28.97 -16.11
C MET A 156 1.89 29.31 -14.69
N GLY A 157 1.33 30.51 -14.52
CA GLY A 157 0.59 30.92 -13.32
C GLY A 157 -0.89 31.08 -13.60
N VAL A 158 -1.67 31.23 -12.54
CA VAL A 158 -3.13 31.49 -12.61
C VAL A 158 -3.39 32.99 -12.50
N GLY A 159 -4.44 33.48 -13.16
CA GLY A 159 -4.92 34.87 -13.01
C GLY A 159 -4.57 35.82 -14.15
N ASN A 160 -3.82 35.36 -15.17
CA ASN A 160 -3.63 36.16 -16.38
C ASN A 160 -4.70 35.82 -17.41
N MET A 161 -5.80 36.56 -17.42
CA MET A 161 -6.93 36.37 -18.34
C MET A 161 -6.55 36.56 -19.83
N PHE A 162 -5.37 37.12 -20.14
CA PHE A 162 -4.94 37.39 -21.50
C PHE A 162 -4.12 36.23 -22.10
N GLU A 163 -3.64 35.28 -21.30
CA GLU A 163 -2.81 34.18 -21.74
C GLU A 163 -3.60 32.86 -21.70
N GLN A 164 -3.97 32.38 -22.88
CA GLN A 164 -4.70 31.13 -23.03
C GLN A 164 -3.73 29.95 -23.25
N LEU A 165 -4.05 28.83 -22.64
CA LEU A 165 -3.39 27.55 -22.89
C LEU A 165 -3.93 26.95 -24.18
N GLN A 166 -3.07 26.73 -25.17
CA GLN A 166 -3.43 26.09 -26.42
C GLN A 166 -3.37 24.56 -26.27
N VAL A 167 -4.40 23.90 -26.76
CA VAL A 167 -4.57 22.43 -26.70
C VAL A 167 -4.60 21.91 -28.13
N TYR A 168 -3.68 21.01 -28.46
CA TYR A 168 -3.59 20.37 -29.77
C TYR A 168 -3.94 18.89 -29.64
N VAL A 169 -4.99 18.47 -30.33
CA VAL A 169 -5.44 17.07 -30.41
C VAL A 169 -5.11 16.51 -31.80
N PRO A 170 -4.55 15.30 -31.91
CA PRO A 170 -4.31 14.69 -33.22
C PRO A 170 -5.61 14.54 -34.00
N ASN A 171 -5.62 15.03 -35.25
CA ASN A 171 -6.77 14.93 -36.14
C ASN A 171 -6.85 13.51 -36.71
N ARG A 172 -7.82 12.74 -36.24
CA ARG A 172 -8.01 11.32 -36.64
C ARG A 172 -8.47 11.17 -38.08
N ASN A 173 -9.06 12.20 -38.66
CA ASN A 173 -9.55 12.22 -40.04
C ASN A 173 -8.45 12.63 -41.03
N SER A 174 -7.26 13.03 -40.55
CA SER A 174 -6.16 13.42 -41.42
C SER A 174 -5.48 12.19 -42.04
N LYS A 175 -5.45 12.15 -43.38
CA LYS A 175 -4.78 11.06 -44.12
C LYS A 175 -3.26 11.17 -44.15
N THR A 176 -2.69 12.29 -43.76
CA THR A 176 -1.24 12.55 -43.75
C THR A 176 -0.83 13.39 -42.56
N LEU A 177 0.16 12.92 -41.82
CA LEU A 177 0.80 13.66 -40.71
C LEU A 177 1.87 14.66 -41.20
N LEU A 178 2.09 14.76 -42.51
CA LEU A 178 3.15 15.58 -43.10
C LEU A 178 2.85 17.09 -43.08
N ASN A 179 1.58 17.46 -42.92
CA ASN A 179 1.21 18.87 -42.83
C ASN A 179 0.71 19.18 -41.38
N PRO A 180 1.48 19.91 -40.56
CA PRO A 180 1.12 20.19 -39.16
C PRO A 180 -0.25 20.87 -39.01
N THR A 181 -0.64 21.74 -39.96
CA THR A 181 -1.92 22.47 -39.90
C THR A 181 -3.16 21.59 -40.08
N THR A 182 -3.01 20.43 -40.70
CA THR A 182 -4.11 19.46 -40.87
C THR A 182 -3.98 18.25 -39.96
N ALA A 183 -2.80 18.04 -39.39
CA ALA A 183 -2.50 16.90 -38.52
C ALA A 183 -3.09 17.06 -37.11
N PHE A 184 -3.30 18.30 -36.66
CA PHE A 184 -3.81 18.61 -35.32
C PHE A 184 -5.00 19.55 -35.39
N LYS A 185 -5.95 19.35 -34.50
CA LYS A 185 -6.98 20.34 -34.19
C LYS A 185 -6.52 21.16 -32.98
N GLN A 186 -6.76 22.46 -33.04
CA GLN A 186 -6.36 23.41 -32.02
C GLN A 186 -7.59 23.99 -31.33
N GLY A 187 -7.57 24.00 -30.01
CA GLY A 187 -8.48 24.72 -29.15
C GLY A 187 -7.70 25.52 -28.12
N SER A 188 -8.37 26.46 -27.46
CA SER A 188 -7.75 27.22 -26.37
C SER A 188 -8.64 27.18 -25.14
N VAL A 189 -8.00 27.13 -23.97
CA VAL A 189 -8.66 27.15 -22.66
C VAL A 189 -8.01 28.21 -21.77
N LEU A 190 -8.79 28.81 -20.90
CA LEU A 190 -8.30 29.73 -19.88
C LEU A 190 -7.90 28.95 -18.62
N PRO A 191 -6.64 28.96 -18.19
CA PRO A 191 -6.24 28.33 -16.94
C PRO A 191 -6.72 29.15 -15.74
N ILE A 192 -7.66 28.60 -14.98
CA ILE A 192 -8.30 29.29 -13.83
C ILE A 192 -7.85 28.75 -12.49
N GLY A 193 -7.24 27.57 -12.44
CA GLY A 193 -6.79 26.95 -11.21
C GLY A 193 -5.63 25.96 -11.42
N ILE A 194 -4.90 25.72 -10.34
CA ILE A 194 -3.83 24.71 -10.27
C ILE A 194 -4.20 23.73 -9.17
N PHE A 195 -4.25 22.44 -9.49
CA PHE A 195 -4.43 21.39 -8.50
C PHE A 195 -3.11 20.70 -8.18
N GLY A 196 -3.01 20.14 -6.95
CA GLY A 196 -1.90 19.35 -6.48
C GLY A 196 -2.37 18.15 -5.68
N ILE A 197 -2.08 16.96 -6.20
CA ILE A 197 -2.44 15.67 -5.60
C ILE A 197 -1.18 14.87 -5.37
N GLN A 198 -0.52 14.50 -6.45
CA GLN A 198 0.71 13.72 -6.48
C GLN A 198 1.43 13.96 -7.81
N ALA A 199 2.77 13.86 -7.79
CA ALA A 199 3.60 14.19 -8.96
C ALA A 199 3.13 13.51 -10.25
N GLU A 200 2.80 12.21 -10.20
CA GLU A 200 2.37 11.45 -11.37
C GLU A 200 1.04 11.94 -11.97
N ILE A 201 0.12 12.41 -11.14
CA ILE A 201 -1.17 12.98 -11.57
C ILE A 201 -0.98 14.42 -11.99
N ASP A 202 -0.24 15.20 -11.19
CA ASP A 202 0.01 16.62 -11.38
C ASP A 202 0.80 16.91 -12.67
N GLU A 203 1.67 16.00 -13.08
CA GLU A 203 2.45 16.09 -14.32
C GLU A 203 1.68 15.59 -15.55
N LYS A 204 0.60 14.84 -15.35
CA LYS A 204 -0.10 14.17 -16.43
C LYS A 204 -1.39 14.86 -16.86
N PHE A 205 -2.16 15.40 -15.92
CA PHE A 205 -3.53 15.79 -16.19
C PHE A 205 -3.77 17.31 -16.20
N ILE A 206 -4.66 17.72 -17.10
CA ILE A 206 -5.43 18.95 -17.00
C ILE A 206 -6.92 18.61 -17.06
N ILE A 207 -7.75 19.34 -16.32
CA ILE A 207 -9.20 19.11 -16.23
C ILE A 207 -9.92 20.23 -16.98
N THR A 208 -10.83 19.87 -17.87
CA THR A 208 -11.63 20.81 -18.69
C THR A 208 -13.10 20.38 -18.70
N PRO A 209 -14.04 21.24 -19.10
CA PRO A 209 -15.40 20.79 -19.38
C PRO A 209 -15.44 19.70 -20.44
N LEU A 210 -16.30 18.69 -20.25
CA LEU A 210 -16.44 17.55 -21.15
C LEU A 210 -16.74 17.99 -22.59
N ALA A 211 -17.65 18.94 -22.77
CA ALA A 211 -18.05 19.45 -24.08
C ALA A 211 -16.87 20.06 -24.86
N PHE A 212 -15.88 20.68 -24.18
CA PHE A 212 -14.70 21.24 -24.83
C PHE A 212 -13.89 20.15 -25.54
N ILE A 213 -13.53 19.09 -24.83
CA ILE A 213 -12.68 18.04 -25.41
C ILE A 213 -13.46 17.15 -26.40
N GLN A 214 -14.75 16.94 -26.18
CA GLN A 214 -15.60 16.23 -27.13
C GLN A 214 -15.63 16.95 -28.50
N ASN A 215 -15.85 18.26 -28.50
CA ASN A 215 -15.84 19.08 -29.72
C ASN A 215 -14.46 19.12 -30.38
N LEU A 216 -13.39 19.28 -29.58
CA LEU A 216 -12.03 19.38 -30.11
C LEU A 216 -11.54 18.07 -30.73
N ALA A 217 -11.92 16.92 -30.14
CA ALA A 217 -11.50 15.59 -30.58
C ALA A 217 -12.44 14.91 -31.60
N ASP A 218 -13.52 15.59 -32.08
CA ASP A 218 -14.61 14.98 -32.91
C ASP A 218 -15.21 13.75 -32.26
N ARG A 219 -15.56 13.87 -30.98
CA ARG A 219 -16.11 12.76 -30.22
C ARG A 219 -17.45 13.16 -29.56
N GLU A 220 -18.33 13.72 -30.38
CA GLU A 220 -19.67 14.07 -29.94
C GLU A 220 -20.40 12.83 -29.39
N ASN A 221 -20.95 12.94 -28.17
CA ASN A 221 -21.61 11.84 -27.46
C ASN A 221 -20.74 10.60 -27.19
N GLU A 222 -19.41 10.73 -27.16
CA GLU A 222 -18.51 9.66 -26.75
C GLU A 222 -17.81 10.03 -25.44
N ILE A 223 -17.59 9.01 -24.60
CA ILE A 223 -16.85 9.10 -23.33
C ILE A 223 -15.83 7.97 -23.24
N SER A 224 -14.77 8.17 -22.48
CA SER A 224 -13.77 7.12 -22.24
C SER A 224 -14.08 6.30 -20.99
N ALA A 225 -14.77 6.89 -20.01
CA ALA A 225 -15.13 6.24 -18.77
C ALA A 225 -16.36 6.86 -18.12
N VAL A 226 -16.99 6.09 -17.23
CA VAL A 226 -17.91 6.59 -16.21
C VAL A 226 -17.27 6.38 -14.86
N GLU A 227 -17.16 7.43 -14.09
CA GLU A 227 -16.63 7.43 -12.73
C GLU A 227 -17.79 7.48 -11.74
N ILE A 228 -17.76 6.57 -10.75
CA ILE A 228 -18.88 6.35 -9.83
C ILE A 228 -18.41 6.49 -8.39
N LYS A 229 -19.18 7.24 -7.61
CA LYS A 229 -19.07 7.32 -6.16
C LYS A 229 -20.27 6.60 -5.53
N LEU A 230 -19.97 5.65 -4.64
CA LEU A 230 -20.98 4.92 -3.88
C LEU A 230 -21.32 5.64 -2.58
N LYS A 231 -22.55 5.51 -2.09
CA LYS A 231 -22.99 6.00 -0.78
C LYS A 231 -22.22 5.32 0.36
N ASN A 232 -21.90 4.03 0.19
CA ASN A 232 -21.11 3.25 1.14
C ASN A 232 -19.91 2.61 0.41
N ALA A 233 -18.71 3.01 0.77
CA ALA A 233 -17.48 2.48 0.17
C ALA A 233 -17.24 0.99 0.48
N ASP A 234 -17.79 0.47 1.59
CA ASP A 234 -17.63 -0.94 1.98
C ASP A 234 -18.35 -1.89 1.02
N GLU A 235 -19.35 -1.42 0.29
CA GLU A 235 -20.11 -2.19 -0.69
C GLU A 235 -19.46 -2.21 -2.08
N MET A 236 -18.29 -1.60 -2.24
CA MET A 236 -17.62 -1.43 -3.54
C MET A 236 -17.41 -2.74 -4.31
N LEU A 237 -16.97 -3.81 -3.64
CA LEU A 237 -16.74 -5.10 -4.29
C LEU A 237 -18.04 -5.78 -4.73
N ALA A 238 -19.09 -5.69 -3.91
CA ALA A 238 -20.40 -6.27 -4.25
C ALA A 238 -21.01 -5.54 -5.45
N MET A 239 -20.97 -4.19 -5.41
CA MET A 239 -21.46 -3.35 -6.49
C MET A 239 -20.67 -3.54 -7.79
N GLN A 240 -19.36 -3.69 -7.72
CA GLN A 240 -18.53 -4.01 -8.88
C GLN A 240 -18.99 -5.29 -9.58
N GLN A 241 -19.24 -6.36 -8.80
CA GLN A 241 -19.69 -7.64 -9.36
C GLN A 241 -21.09 -7.55 -9.96
N GLU A 242 -21.98 -6.79 -9.34
CA GLU A 242 -23.33 -6.54 -9.83
C GLU A 242 -23.30 -5.79 -11.16
N LEU A 243 -22.61 -4.65 -11.22
CA LEU A 243 -22.47 -3.85 -12.43
C LEU A 243 -21.74 -4.61 -13.56
N GLN A 244 -20.69 -5.38 -13.24
CA GLN A 244 -19.98 -6.18 -14.22
C GLN A 244 -20.87 -7.27 -14.83
N LYS A 245 -21.73 -7.90 -14.02
CA LYS A 245 -22.69 -8.91 -14.48
C LYS A 245 -23.77 -8.31 -15.38
N GLU A 246 -24.25 -7.11 -15.06
CA GLU A 246 -25.29 -6.42 -15.85
C GLU A 246 -24.74 -5.88 -17.17
N LEU A 247 -23.54 -5.30 -17.16
CA LEU A 247 -22.90 -4.73 -18.34
C LEU A 247 -22.24 -5.79 -19.25
N GLY A 248 -22.01 -7.01 -18.74
CA GLY A 248 -21.37 -8.10 -19.49
C GLY A 248 -19.91 -7.82 -19.84
N ASP A 249 -19.39 -8.58 -20.83
CA ASP A 249 -17.97 -8.55 -21.21
C ASP A 249 -17.59 -7.36 -22.12
N ILE A 250 -18.58 -6.55 -22.54
CA ILE A 250 -18.34 -5.38 -23.40
C ILE A 250 -17.73 -4.23 -22.60
N PHE A 251 -17.96 -4.20 -21.28
CA PHE A 251 -17.45 -3.21 -20.37
C PHE A 251 -16.60 -3.86 -19.29
N ILE A 252 -15.67 -3.08 -18.76
CA ILE A 252 -14.83 -3.44 -17.61
C ILE A 252 -15.18 -2.49 -16.47
N VAL A 253 -15.63 -3.06 -15.34
CA VAL A 253 -15.89 -2.31 -14.12
C VAL A 253 -14.72 -2.51 -13.17
N GLN A 254 -13.92 -1.48 -12.97
CA GLN A 254 -12.74 -1.51 -12.10
C GLN A 254 -13.06 -0.84 -10.77
N ASN A 255 -12.68 -1.47 -9.67
CA ASN A 255 -12.64 -0.82 -8.36
C ASN A 255 -11.34 0.00 -8.20
N ARG A 256 -11.21 0.78 -7.11
CA ARG A 256 -10.01 1.58 -6.84
C ARG A 256 -8.70 0.80 -6.86
N LEU A 257 -8.71 -0.43 -6.35
CA LEU A 257 -7.51 -1.27 -6.29
C LEU A 257 -7.06 -1.67 -7.69
N GLU A 258 -8.01 -1.98 -8.56
CA GLU A 258 -7.75 -2.38 -9.94
C GLU A 258 -7.38 -1.20 -10.83
N GLN A 259 -7.90 0.00 -10.56
CA GLN A 259 -7.50 1.22 -11.27
C GLN A 259 -6.01 1.53 -11.06
N GLN A 260 -5.46 1.14 -9.91
CA GLN A 260 -4.06 1.31 -9.53
C GLN A 260 -3.33 -0.04 -9.39
N GLU A 261 -3.70 -1.03 -10.20
CA GLU A 261 -3.18 -2.41 -10.10
C GLU A 261 -1.65 -2.48 -10.09
N PHE A 262 -0.99 -1.67 -10.91
CA PHE A 262 0.46 -1.61 -10.99
C PHE A 262 1.08 -1.13 -9.66
N LEU A 263 0.54 -0.08 -9.07
CA LEU A 263 0.98 0.45 -7.78
C LEU A 263 0.80 -0.60 -6.66
N TYR A 264 -0.38 -1.23 -6.60
CA TYR A 264 -0.65 -2.28 -5.62
C TYR A 264 0.29 -3.49 -5.78
N LYS A 265 0.61 -3.89 -7.01
CA LYS A 265 1.58 -4.96 -7.27
C LYS A 265 2.97 -4.60 -6.77
N ILE A 266 3.41 -3.34 -6.98
CA ILE A 266 4.70 -2.86 -6.46
C ILE A 266 4.69 -2.91 -4.93
N LEU A 267 3.72 -2.27 -4.28
CA LEU A 267 3.63 -2.21 -2.81
C LEU A 267 3.59 -3.62 -2.18
N ASN A 268 2.81 -4.53 -2.74
CA ASN A 268 2.75 -5.92 -2.26
C ASN A 268 4.07 -6.66 -2.46
N THR A 269 4.77 -6.43 -3.58
CA THR A 269 6.07 -7.04 -3.86
C THR A 269 7.14 -6.51 -2.91
N GLU A 270 7.16 -5.20 -2.66
CA GLU A 270 8.07 -4.57 -1.69
C GLU A 270 7.82 -5.08 -0.28
N LYS A 271 6.55 -5.15 0.15
CA LYS A 271 6.16 -5.71 1.45
C LYS A 271 6.63 -7.16 1.61
N LEU A 272 6.45 -7.99 0.58
CA LEU A 272 6.95 -9.36 0.56
C LEU A 272 8.48 -9.41 0.66
N ALA A 273 9.20 -8.59 -0.11
CA ALA A 273 10.66 -8.55 -0.09
C ALA A 273 11.18 -8.14 1.31
N VAL A 274 10.61 -7.09 1.91
CA VAL A 274 10.95 -6.65 3.27
C VAL A 274 10.69 -7.77 4.29
N PHE A 275 9.54 -8.43 4.20
CA PHE A 275 9.20 -9.56 5.07
C PHE A 275 10.21 -10.70 4.93
N LEU A 276 10.60 -11.08 3.70
CA LEU A 276 11.58 -12.15 3.46
C LEU A 276 12.96 -11.80 4.00
N ILE A 277 13.43 -10.55 3.83
CA ILE A 277 14.69 -10.08 4.38
C ILE A 277 14.68 -10.17 5.91
N LEU A 278 13.62 -9.70 6.54
CA LEU A 278 13.49 -9.72 8.00
C LEU A 278 13.34 -11.16 8.53
N ALA A 279 12.60 -12.02 7.82
CA ALA A 279 12.51 -13.44 8.15
C ALA A 279 13.88 -14.14 8.03
N PHE A 280 14.69 -13.78 7.02
CA PHE A 280 16.05 -14.29 6.88
C PHE A 280 16.96 -13.84 8.03
N ILE A 281 16.88 -12.57 8.44
CA ILE A 281 17.57 -12.06 9.63
C ILE A 281 17.13 -12.84 10.87
N MET A 282 15.85 -13.16 11.00
CA MET A 282 15.31 -13.98 12.09
C MET A 282 15.88 -15.40 12.07
N ILE A 283 16.03 -16.02 10.90
CA ILE A 283 16.70 -17.32 10.76
C ILE A 283 18.14 -17.24 11.29
N ILE A 284 18.90 -16.19 10.94
CA ILE A 284 20.25 -15.99 11.46
C ILE A 284 20.22 -15.84 13.00
N ALA A 285 19.28 -15.07 13.54
CA ALA A 285 19.10 -14.91 14.98
C ALA A 285 18.82 -16.22 15.71
N THR A 286 18.17 -17.19 15.03
CA THR A 286 17.90 -18.52 15.63
C THR A 286 19.14 -19.37 15.84
N PHE A 287 20.28 -19.10 15.18
CA PHE A 287 21.55 -19.76 15.48
C PHE A 287 21.99 -19.53 16.93
N ASN A 288 21.62 -18.39 17.53
CA ASN A 288 21.85 -18.13 18.95
C ASN A 288 21.06 -19.10 19.83
N ILE A 289 19.85 -19.49 19.42
CA ILE A 289 19.01 -20.48 20.14
C ILE A 289 19.70 -21.86 20.07
N ILE A 290 20.21 -22.25 18.89
CA ILE A 290 20.92 -23.51 18.69
C ILE A 290 22.15 -23.56 19.59
N GLY A 291 22.96 -22.50 19.61
CA GLY A 291 24.16 -22.37 20.46
C GLY A 291 23.82 -22.44 21.94
N ALA A 292 22.81 -21.67 22.37
CA ALA A 292 22.37 -21.64 23.76
C ALA A 292 21.81 -22.99 24.25
N LEU A 293 21.01 -23.66 23.42
CA LEU A 293 20.48 -24.98 23.74
C LEU A 293 21.59 -26.00 23.84
N SER A 294 22.54 -26.00 22.91
CA SER A 294 23.70 -26.91 22.89
C SER A 294 24.53 -26.72 24.15
N MET A 295 24.86 -25.49 24.51
CA MET A 295 25.65 -25.19 25.69
C MET A 295 24.92 -25.57 26.99
N LEU A 296 23.61 -25.28 27.07
CA LEU A 296 22.77 -25.70 28.22
C LEU A 296 22.78 -27.22 28.40
N MET A 297 22.64 -27.98 27.31
CA MET A 297 22.69 -29.45 27.39
C MET A 297 24.03 -30.00 27.87
N LEU A 298 25.13 -29.37 27.46
CA LEU A 298 26.46 -29.73 27.92
C LEU A 298 26.66 -29.42 29.40
N ASP A 299 26.23 -28.22 29.87
CA ASP A 299 26.29 -27.85 31.28
C ASP A 299 25.45 -28.78 32.15
N LYS A 300 24.29 -29.20 31.68
CA LYS A 300 23.35 -30.09 32.37
C LYS A 300 23.63 -31.59 32.14
N LYS A 301 24.82 -31.95 31.66
CA LYS A 301 25.16 -33.36 31.42
C LYS A 301 25.01 -34.23 32.67
N LYS A 302 25.39 -33.73 33.84
CA LYS A 302 25.22 -34.47 35.11
C LYS A 302 23.75 -34.68 35.47
N ASP A 303 22.90 -33.66 35.25
CA ASP A 303 21.47 -33.75 35.46
C ASP A 303 20.83 -34.78 34.51
N ILE A 304 21.27 -34.83 33.24
CA ILE A 304 20.85 -35.85 32.25
C ILE A 304 21.17 -37.25 32.74
N GLN A 305 22.40 -37.48 33.26
CA GLN A 305 22.80 -38.76 33.80
C GLN A 305 21.94 -39.15 35.02
N THR A 306 21.62 -38.20 35.90
CA THR A 306 20.73 -38.41 37.05
C THR A 306 19.33 -38.78 36.61
N PHE A 307 18.74 -38.10 35.64
CA PHE A 307 17.45 -38.43 35.07
C PHE A 307 17.44 -39.86 34.47
N ARG A 308 18.49 -40.21 33.74
CA ARG A 308 18.65 -41.58 33.19
C ARG A 308 18.66 -42.64 34.31
N SER A 309 19.43 -42.37 35.39
CA SER A 309 19.53 -43.31 36.54
C SER A 309 18.17 -43.43 37.28
N LEU A 310 17.33 -42.42 37.21
CA LEU A 310 15.96 -42.40 37.76
C LEU A 310 14.94 -43.03 36.79
N GLY A 311 15.36 -43.57 35.65
CA GLY A 311 14.50 -44.25 34.68
C GLY A 311 13.89 -43.38 33.60
N ALA A 312 14.30 -42.11 33.45
CA ALA A 312 13.81 -41.27 32.37
C ALA A 312 14.24 -41.82 31.01
N THR A 313 13.35 -41.78 30.05
CA THR A 313 13.61 -42.18 28.69
C THR A 313 14.34 -41.08 27.92
N ARG A 314 15.05 -41.45 26.86
CA ARG A 314 15.71 -40.50 25.97
C ARG A 314 14.72 -39.45 25.42
N ASN A 315 13.51 -39.86 25.06
CA ASN A 315 12.50 -38.95 24.53
C ASN A 315 12.05 -37.92 25.57
N GLU A 316 11.93 -38.30 26.82
CA GLU A 316 11.59 -37.38 27.92
C GLU A 316 12.69 -36.35 28.14
N VAL A 317 13.94 -36.76 28.11
CA VAL A 317 15.09 -35.83 28.21
C VAL A 317 15.13 -34.87 27.00
N GLN A 318 14.90 -35.38 25.79
CA GLN A 318 14.78 -34.53 24.60
C GLN A 318 13.64 -33.50 24.75
N GLN A 319 12.48 -33.92 25.24
CA GLN A 319 11.33 -33.04 25.46
C GLN A 319 11.60 -31.97 26.52
N ILE A 320 12.41 -32.25 27.56
CA ILE A 320 12.80 -31.23 28.56
C ILE A 320 13.48 -30.04 27.88
N PHE A 321 14.49 -30.29 27.08
CA PHE A 321 15.28 -29.24 26.42
C PHE A 321 14.51 -28.56 25.29
N PHE A 322 13.72 -29.32 24.53
CA PHE A 322 12.85 -28.78 23.51
C PHE A 322 11.79 -27.83 24.12
N ASN A 323 11.08 -28.27 25.16
CA ASN A 323 10.09 -27.46 25.86
C ASN A 323 10.68 -26.19 26.48
N LYS A 324 11.93 -26.26 26.99
CA LYS A 324 12.64 -25.07 27.48
C LYS A 324 12.86 -24.06 26.35
N SER A 325 13.27 -24.50 25.18
CA SER A 325 13.44 -23.63 24.02
C SER A 325 12.10 -23.04 23.56
N VAL A 326 11.05 -23.87 23.51
CA VAL A 326 9.69 -23.40 23.19
C VAL A 326 9.25 -22.29 24.14
N LEU A 327 9.46 -22.46 25.43
CA LEU A 327 9.15 -21.41 26.43
C LEU A 327 9.96 -20.12 26.18
N THR A 328 11.23 -20.25 25.79
CA THR A 328 12.08 -19.10 25.45
C THR A 328 11.57 -18.37 24.21
N ILE A 329 11.16 -19.12 23.16
CA ILE A 329 10.63 -18.56 21.93
C ILE A 329 9.31 -17.85 22.18
N ILE A 330 8.38 -18.51 22.88
CA ILE A 330 7.08 -17.90 23.20
C ILE A 330 7.27 -16.63 24.04
N ALA A 331 8.09 -16.68 25.09
CA ALA A 331 8.37 -15.50 25.91
C ALA A 331 9.00 -14.36 25.10
N GLY A 332 10.02 -14.69 24.26
CA GLY A 332 10.65 -13.69 23.38
C GLY A 332 9.68 -13.09 22.37
N THR A 333 8.81 -13.92 21.79
CA THR A 333 7.77 -13.47 20.84
C THR A 333 6.77 -12.54 21.53
N VAL A 334 6.24 -12.93 22.69
CA VAL A 334 5.28 -12.11 23.44
C VAL A 334 5.89 -10.76 23.86
N ILE A 335 7.10 -10.79 24.42
CA ILE A 335 7.80 -9.56 24.81
C ILE A 335 8.12 -8.72 23.58
N GLY A 336 8.60 -9.34 22.49
CA GLY A 336 8.94 -8.67 21.24
C GLY A 336 7.73 -8.01 20.60
N LEU A 337 6.59 -8.70 20.53
CA LEU A 337 5.32 -8.12 20.07
C LEU A 337 4.88 -6.96 20.97
N SER A 338 4.93 -7.14 22.28
CA SER A 338 4.53 -6.06 23.22
C SER A 338 5.39 -4.80 23.04
N VAL A 339 6.70 -4.97 22.88
CA VAL A 339 7.63 -3.85 22.65
C VAL A 339 7.41 -3.24 21.27
N GLY A 340 7.34 -4.06 20.21
CA GLY A 340 7.18 -3.59 18.84
C GLY A 340 5.84 -2.88 18.62
N LEU A 341 4.73 -3.48 19.08
CA LEU A 341 3.40 -2.86 19.04
C LEU A 341 3.33 -1.61 19.92
N GLY A 342 3.96 -1.62 21.09
CA GLY A 342 4.04 -0.45 21.95
C GLY A 342 4.75 0.72 21.28
N LEU A 343 5.91 0.48 20.64
CA LEU A 343 6.64 1.50 19.88
C LEU A 343 5.85 1.99 18.67
N ALA A 344 5.22 1.07 17.93
CA ALA A 344 4.37 1.41 16.78
C ALA A 344 3.18 2.29 17.21
N PHE A 345 2.52 1.94 18.32
CA PHE A 345 1.40 2.72 18.87
C PHE A 345 1.86 4.11 19.36
N LEU A 346 3.00 4.19 20.03
CA LEU A 346 3.57 5.47 20.47
C LEU A 346 3.90 6.37 19.27
N GLN A 347 4.49 5.82 18.21
CA GLN A 347 4.76 6.57 16.98
C GLN A 347 3.47 7.04 16.30
N GLN A 348 2.46 6.16 16.19
CA GLN A 348 1.16 6.50 15.61
C GLN A 348 0.45 7.63 16.36
N THR A 349 0.57 7.66 17.71
CA THR A 349 -0.16 8.62 18.56
C THR A 349 0.59 9.94 18.71
N PHE A 350 1.90 9.88 18.89
CA PHE A 350 2.71 11.05 19.25
C PHE A 350 3.61 11.57 18.12
N GLY A 351 3.83 10.79 17.05
CA GLY A 351 4.63 11.22 15.94
C GLY A 351 6.09 11.57 16.28
N PHE A 352 6.74 10.84 17.21
CA PHE A 352 8.08 11.17 17.69
C PHE A 352 9.13 11.28 16.58
N ILE A 353 9.00 10.47 15.55
CA ILE A 353 9.89 10.48 14.40
C ILE A 353 9.19 11.25 13.28
N GLY A 354 9.63 12.50 13.06
CA GLY A 354 9.15 13.35 11.97
C GLY A 354 9.83 13.04 10.65
N MET A 355 9.18 13.38 9.53
CA MET A 355 9.75 13.24 8.18
C MET A 355 10.69 14.39 7.78
N GLY A 356 10.99 15.31 8.72
CA GLY A 356 11.85 16.46 8.47
C GLY A 356 11.12 17.63 7.78
N ASN A 357 11.84 18.73 7.55
CA ASN A 357 11.29 19.96 6.96
C ASN A 357 11.15 19.88 5.42
N GLY A 358 10.80 18.73 4.87
CA GLY A 358 10.55 18.54 3.45
C GLY A 358 9.07 18.78 3.09
N SER A 359 8.77 18.92 1.80
CA SER A 359 7.42 19.05 1.25
C SER A 359 6.62 17.73 1.31
N PHE A 360 6.63 17.06 2.46
CA PHE A 360 5.84 15.84 2.65
C PHE A 360 4.41 16.19 3.11
N VAL A 361 3.45 15.38 2.70
CA VAL A 361 2.02 15.56 3.02
C VAL A 361 1.73 15.33 4.50
N VAL A 362 2.61 14.64 5.21
CA VAL A 362 2.48 14.31 6.63
C VAL A 362 3.74 14.70 7.40
N ASP A 363 3.55 15.17 8.65
CA ASP A 363 4.63 15.66 9.49
C ASP A 363 5.46 14.54 10.15
N ALA A 364 4.86 13.36 10.35
CA ALA A 364 5.49 12.23 11.03
C ALA A 364 5.46 10.95 10.17
N TYR A 365 6.42 10.05 10.42
CA TYR A 365 6.43 8.73 9.77
C TYR A 365 5.12 8.00 10.04
N PRO A 366 4.37 7.64 8.97
CA PRO A 366 3.10 6.95 9.10
C PRO A 366 3.31 5.53 9.62
N VAL A 367 2.43 5.09 10.52
CA VAL A 367 2.45 3.75 11.10
C VAL A 367 1.02 3.23 11.16
N ALA A 368 0.78 2.01 10.64
CA ALA A 368 -0.50 1.34 10.72
C ALA A 368 -0.34 -0.11 11.20
N ILE A 369 -1.04 -0.46 12.28
CA ILE A 369 -0.99 -1.80 12.87
C ILE A 369 -2.11 -2.64 12.26
N LYS A 370 -1.73 -3.68 11.46
CA LYS A 370 -2.68 -4.63 10.87
C LYS A 370 -2.63 -5.97 11.63
N LEU A 371 -3.77 -6.48 12.07
CA LEU A 371 -3.87 -7.73 12.85
C LEU A 371 -3.28 -8.94 12.08
N ASN A 372 -3.46 -8.96 10.78
CA ASN A 372 -2.92 -10.02 9.91
C ASN A 372 -1.38 -10.10 9.99
N ASP A 373 -0.69 -8.97 10.10
CA ASP A 373 0.78 -8.95 10.21
C ASP A 373 1.23 -9.42 11.60
N VAL A 374 0.48 -9.10 12.66
CA VAL A 374 0.75 -9.63 14.00
C VAL A 374 0.66 -11.16 14.02
N LEU A 375 -0.35 -11.73 13.39
CA LEU A 375 -0.53 -13.18 13.25
C LEU A 375 0.56 -13.80 12.39
N LEU A 376 0.91 -13.17 11.26
CA LEU A 376 1.94 -13.62 10.33
C LEU A 376 3.31 -13.63 11.03
N VAL A 377 3.70 -12.56 11.71
CA VAL A 377 4.96 -12.46 12.46
C VAL A 377 5.00 -13.49 13.57
N SER A 378 3.95 -13.61 14.37
CA SER A 378 3.88 -14.57 15.48
C SER A 378 4.08 -15.99 14.98
N THR A 379 3.36 -16.38 13.92
CA THR A 379 3.44 -17.71 13.32
C THR A 379 4.83 -17.98 12.76
N THR A 380 5.40 -17.02 12.02
CA THR A 380 6.73 -17.14 11.40
C THR A 380 7.82 -17.32 12.46
N VAL A 381 7.82 -16.49 13.51
CA VAL A 381 8.83 -16.56 14.58
C VAL A 381 8.74 -17.89 15.33
N ILE A 382 7.52 -18.33 15.67
CA ILE A 382 7.29 -19.61 16.36
C ILE A 382 7.74 -20.77 15.48
N LEU A 383 7.37 -20.80 14.18
CA LEU A 383 7.76 -21.88 13.27
C LEU A 383 9.28 -21.96 13.10
N ILE A 384 9.95 -20.84 12.82
CA ILE A 384 11.41 -20.81 12.67
C ILE A 384 12.08 -21.25 13.98
N GLY A 385 11.61 -20.75 15.12
CA GLY A 385 12.15 -21.10 16.43
C GLY A 385 11.97 -22.59 16.80
N LEU A 386 10.80 -23.17 16.50
CA LEU A 386 10.53 -24.59 16.71
C LEU A 386 11.46 -25.48 15.87
N LEU A 387 11.62 -25.14 14.57
CA LEU A 387 12.54 -25.87 13.67
C LEU A 387 13.98 -25.80 14.16
N ALA A 388 14.46 -24.61 14.54
CA ALA A 388 15.80 -24.39 15.06
C ALA A 388 16.06 -25.13 16.38
N SER A 389 15.04 -25.27 17.23
CA SER A 389 15.19 -25.96 18.53
C SER A 389 15.12 -27.48 18.43
N TRP A 390 14.35 -27.98 17.46
CA TRP A 390 14.15 -29.43 17.29
C TRP A 390 15.44 -30.17 16.93
N TYR A 391 16.24 -29.60 16.02
CA TYR A 391 17.47 -30.22 15.51
C TYR A 391 18.52 -30.49 16.61
N PRO A 392 18.98 -29.48 17.40
CA PRO A 392 19.95 -29.71 18.47
C PRO A 392 19.39 -30.55 19.61
N ALA A 393 18.13 -30.39 19.98
CA ALA A 393 17.49 -31.21 21.02
C ALA A 393 17.55 -32.71 20.64
N LYS A 394 17.30 -33.07 19.39
CA LYS A 394 17.33 -34.46 18.93
C LYS A 394 18.75 -35.04 18.86
N ILE A 395 19.70 -34.28 18.28
CA ILE A 395 21.08 -34.77 18.04
C ILE A 395 21.88 -34.85 19.33
N LEU A 396 21.84 -33.80 20.15
CA LEU A 396 22.64 -33.75 21.36
C LEU A 396 22.10 -34.71 22.43
N THR A 397 20.79 -34.88 22.54
CA THR A 397 20.26 -35.93 23.43
C THR A 397 20.74 -37.33 23.00
N LYS A 398 20.88 -37.60 21.68
CA LYS A 398 21.42 -38.86 21.18
C LYS A 398 22.86 -39.08 21.62
N LYS A 399 23.68 -38.04 21.73
CA LYS A 399 25.10 -38.13 22.09
C LYS A 399 25.33 -38.13 23.61
N LEU A 400 24.47 -37.52 24.39
CA LEU A 400 24.63 -37.33 25.83
C LEU A 400 23.89 -38.35 26.70
N PHE A 401 22.85 -39.01 26.15
CA PHE A 401 22.06 -40.06 26.80
C PHE A 401 22.67 -41.43 26.54
#